data_69057dad5f707629c98b6e35f21abad0
#
_entry.id   69057dad5f707629c98b6e35f21abad0
#
_cell.length_a   1.000
_cell.length_b   1.000
_cell.length_c   1.000
_cell.angle_alpha   90.00
_cell.angle_beta   90.00
_cell.angle_gamma   90.00
#
_symmetry.space_group_name_H-M   'P 1'
#
loop_
_entity.id
_entity.type
_entity.pdbx_description
1 polymer ?
#
loop_
_entity_poly.entity_id
_entity_poly.type
_entity_poly.pdbx_seq_one_letter_code
_entity_poly.pdbx_strand_id
1 'polypeptide(L)'
;MSDTSQFLAMPDATIDQADILLLPIPLERTVSFKSGTAEAPKAILDTTEQLEFYEEDAGWSPFKHMKLSVLPDFTDDRSLSDAKFHSKLTEYVASLPKDNLFIGLGGEHSLSPSLVEARMPEPGTVLFLDAHADMRTSYGGSKYSHACPVTRLLGQGQKIVMAGIRSIYESEVKVIEKNPRLSLFLDWDLRGKGQWESFLQRVNSIEGPVYLSIDMDVFNPAVVPGVGTPQPGGFFWYQMIEVLETLFSRKEIDLRGVDMVEIVPEPSRVSEMTAAKLLLKIISFWGFAKEFNLKPEVGNQKQMDYE
;
A
#
# COMPACT_ATOMS: atom_id res chain seq x y z
N MET A 1 -7.94 -6.68 -27.92
CA MET A 1 -6.71 -6.07 -27.40
C MET A 1 -6.97 -5.87 -25.94
N SER A 2 -6.22 -6.51 -25.05
CA SER A 2 -6.36 -6.30 -23.61
C SER A 2 -5.96 -4.85 -23.31
N ASP A 3 -6.92 -4.08 -22.81
CA ASP A 3 -6.69 -2.72 -22.31
C ASP A 3 -5.90 -2.85 -21.00
N THR A 4 -4.58 -3.08 -21.12
CA THR A 4 -3.70 -3.11 -19.97
C THR A 4 -3.40 -1.67 -19.60
N SER A 5 -3.90 -1.22 -18.46
CA SER A 5 -3.55 0.08 -17.90
C SER A 5 -2.03 0.16 -17.73
N GLN A 6 -1.44 1.29 -18.10
CA GLN A 6 0.00 1.55 -18.00
C GLN A 6 0.26 2.51 -16.84
N PHE A 7 1.44 2.48 -16.26
CA PHE A 7 1.88 3.48 -15.30
C PHE A 7 2.58 4.62 -16.05
N LEU A 8 2.15 5.87 -15.86
CA LEU A 8 2.68 7.06 -16.54
C LEU A 8 2.68 6.94 -18.08
N ALA A 9 1.74 6.19 -18.66
CA ALA A 9 1.73 5.88 -20.11
C ALA A 9 3.07 5.34 -20.64
N MET A 10 3.90 4.76 -19.77
CA MET A 10 5.21 4.20 -20.16
C MET A 10 5.06 2.78 -20.67
N PRO A 11 5.96 2.33 -21.58
CA PRO A 11 6.04 0.94 -21.96
C PRO A 11 6.41 0.05 -20.76
N ASP A 12 5.66 -1.03 -20.55
CA ASP A 12 5.95 -2.01 -19.53
C ASP A 12 7.25 -2.80 -19.85
N ALA A 13 8.03 -3.04 -18.82
CA ALA A 13 9.10 -4.03 -18.88
C ALA A 13 8.53 -5.45 -18.79
N THR A 14 9.30 -6.44 -19.22
CA THR A 14 8.97 -7.83 -18.89
C THR A 14 9.20 -8.10 -17.40
N ILE A 15 8.48 -9.04 -16.83
CA ILE A 15 8.57 -9.39 -15.38
C ILE A 15 10.03 -9.65 -14.96
N ASP A 16 10.80 -10.37 -15.78
CA ASP A 16 12.21 -10.72 -15.51
C ASP A 16 13.16 -9.53 -15.57
N GLN A 17 12.76 -8.43 -16.17
CA GLN A 17 13.58 -7.22 -16.33
C GLN A 17 13.12 -6.06 -15.44
N ALA A 18 11.98 -6.20 -14.79
CA ALA A 18 11.40 -5.15 -13.99
C ALA A 18 12.08 -5.04 -12.62
N ASP A 19 12.41 -3.83 -12.22
CA ASP A 19 12.82 -3.50 -10.85
C ASP A 19 11.61 -3.35 -9.94
N ILE A 20 10.44 -3.05 -10.54
CA ILE A 20 9.17 -2.82 -9.85
C ILE A 20 8.09 -3.67 -10.51
N LEU A 21 7.35 -4.42 -9.71
CA LEU A 21 6.15 -5.15 -10.12
C LEU A 21 4.93 -4.54 -9.46
N LEU A 22 4.00 -4.02 -10.25
CA LEU A 22 2.74 -3.47 -9.80
C LEU A 22 1.62 -4.41 -10.20
N LEU A 23 0.89 -4.94 -9.21
CA LEU A 23 -0.22 -5.87 -9.40
C LEU A 23 -1.55 -5.20 -9.07
N PRO A 24 -2.41 -4.92 -10.07
CA PRO A 24 -3.78 -4.48 -9.83
C PRO A 24 -4.63 -5.65 -9.30
N ILE A 25 -5.39 -5.41 -8.22
CA ILE A 25 -6.24 -6.42 -7.58
C ILE A 25 -7.62 -5.81 -7.33
N PRO A 26 -8.51 -5.80 -8.34
CA PRO A 26 -9.85 -5.21 -8.26
C PRO A 26 -10.80 -6.06 -7.39
N LEU A 27 -10.50 -6.14 -6.09
CA LEU A 27 -11.27 -6.92 -5.11
C LEU A 27 -12.29 -6.04 -4.38
N GLU A 28 -13.56 -6.46 -4.40
CA GLU A 28 -14.63 -5.85 -3.61
C GLU A 28 -15.67 -6.91 -3.24
N ARG A 29 -15.52 -7.54 -2.09
CA ARG A 29 -16.43 -8.61 -1.62
C ARG A 29 -17.16 -8.27 -0.35
N THR A 30 -16.57 -7.45 0.51
CA THR A 30 -17.02 -7.31 1.91
C THR A 30 -17.28 -5.87 2.32
N VAL A 31 -17.55 -5.00 1.36
CA VAL A 31 -17.84 -3.57 1.56
C VAL A 31 -18.99 -3.36 2.55
N SER A 32 -18.84 -2.37 3.44
CA SER A 32 -19.81 -2.09 4.50
C SER A 32 -20.53 -0.73 4.36
N PHE A 33 -19.99 0.24 3.62
CA PHE A 33 -20.59 1.58 3.49
C PHE A 33 -20.63 2.06 2.05
N LYS A 34 -19.50 2.53 1.47
CA LYS A 34 -19.44 2.91 0.06
C LYS A 34 -18.81 1.79 -0.76
N SER A 35 -19.40 1.47 -1.89
CA SER A 35 -18.83 0.55 -2.89
C SER A 35 -18.01 1.31 -3.93
N GLY A 36 -17.20 0.58 -4.70
CA GLY A 36 -16.39 1.11 -5.79
C GLY A 36 -14.89 0.85 -5.64
N THR A 37 -14.45 0.16 -4.57
CA THR A 37 -13.03 -0.13 -4.36
C THR A 37 -12.44 -1.02 -5.46
N ALA A 38 -13.24 -1.87 -6.11
CA ALA A 38 -12.79 -2.67 -7.25
C ALA A 38 -12.38 -1.82 -8.48
N GLU A 39 -12.87 -0.59 -8.57
CA GLU A 39 -12.55 0.32 -9.68
C GLU A 39 -11.24 1.07 -9.43
N ALA A 40 -10.75 1.07 -8.19
CA ALA A 40 -9.58 1.85 -7.75
C ALA A 40 -8.31 1.56 -8.55
N PRO A 41 -7.89 0.30 -8.75
CA PRO A 41 -6.62 0.02 -9.42
C PRO A 41 -6.53 0.67 -10.80
N LYS A 42 -7.59 0.50 -11.61
CA LYS A 42 -7.66 1.11 -12.94
C LYS A 42 -7.70 2.63 -12.88
N ALA A 43 -8.54 3.20 -12.00
CA ALA A 43 -8.71 4.65 -11.90
C ALA A 43 -7.41 5.34 -11.45
N ILE A 44 -6.65 4.72 -10.54
CA ILE A 44 -5.35 5.24 -10.09
C ILE A 44 -4.33 5.17 -11.23
N LEU A 45 -4.24 4.04 -11.94
CA LEU A 45 -3.32 3.88 -13.07
C LEU A 45 -3.61 4.87 -14.18
N ASP A 46 -4.87 5.03 -14.58
CA ASP A 46 -5.28 6.04 -15.57
C ASP A 46 -4.90 7.47 -15.12
N THR A 47 -4.90 7.72 -13.81
CA THR A 47 -4.57 9.05 -13.26
C THR A 47 -3.05 9.30 -13.25
N THR A 48 -2.22 8.25 -13.25
CA THR A 48 -0.75 8.41 -13.30
C THR A 48 -0.28 9.14 -14.55
N GLU A 49 -1.04 9.11 -15.65
CA GLU A 49 -0.73 9.86 -16.89
C GLU A 49 -0.64 11.39 -16.69
N GLN A 50 -1.19 11.90 -15.59
CA GLN A 50 -1.15 13.32 -15.25
C GLN A 50 0.05 13.70 -14.37
N LEU A 51 0.90 12.72 -14.01
CA LEU A 51 2.07 12.96 -13.17
C LEU A 51 3.30 13.33 -13.99
N GLU A 52 4.15 14.17 -13.40
CA GLU A 52 5.48 14.45 -13.95
C GLU A 52 6.45 13.29 -13.63
N PHE A 53 7.42 13.06 -14.53
CA PHE A 53 8.44 12.03 -14.35
C PHE A 53 9.51 12.39 -13.32
N TYR A 54 9.65 13.66 -13.00
CA TYR A 54 10.61 14.16 -12.04
C TYR A 54 10.00 14.16 -10.64
N GLU A 55 10.71 13.57 -9.70
CA GLU A 55 10.33 13.53 -8.31
C GLU A 55 11.07 14.63 -7.54
N GLU A 56 10.34 15.66 -7.14
CA GLU A 56 10.88 16.91 -6.62
C GLU A 56 11.53 16.82 -5.24
N ASP A 57 11.01 15.95 -4.34
CA ASP A 57 11.54 15.83 -2.97
C ASP A 57 12.86 15.06 -2.95
N ALA A 58 12.98 14.00 -3.75
CA ALA A 58 14.21 13.24 -3.89
C ALA A 58 15.17 13.78 -4.97
N GLY A 59 14.69 14.71 -5.80
CA GLY A 59 15.51 15.45 -6.76
C GLY A 59 16.00 14.63 -7.94
N TRP A 60 15.22 13.65 -8.43
CA TRP A 60 15.61 12.79 -9.55
C TRP A 60 14.41 12.26 -10.35
N SER A 61 14.71 11.59 -11.47
CA SER A 61 13.70 10.92 -12.31
C SER A 61 13.84 9.41 -12.18
N PRO A 62 13.03 8.72 -11.35
CA PRO A 62 13.23 7.31 -11.04
C PRO A 62 13.20 6.41 -12.28
N PHE A 63 12.32 6.68 -13.24
CA PHE A 63 12.17 5.85 -14.44
C PHE A 63 13.24 6.07 -15.52
N LYS A 64 14.19 6.97 -15.31
CA LYS A 64 15.45 6.96 -16.07
C LYS A 64 16.38 5.82 -15.67
N HIS A 65 16.21 5.28 -14.46
CA HIS A 65 17.13 4.33 -13.85
C HIS A 65 16.45 3.00 -13.45
N MET A 66 15.13 2.95 -13.42
CA MET A 66 14.35 1.78 -13.03
C MET A 66 13.32 1.43 -14.09
N LYS A 67 12.99 0.14 -14.17
CA LYS A 67 11.98 -0.43 -15.05
C LYS A 67 10.79 -0.92 -14.23
N LEU A 68 9.58 -0.62 -14.68
CA LEU A 68 8.33 -1.05 -14.07
C LEU A 68 7.57 -2.00 -14.99
N SER A 69 6.92 -2.99 -14.42
CA SER A 69 5.94 -3.84 -15.09
C SER A 69 4.60 -3.76 -14.36
N VAL A 70 3.56 -3.32 -15.06
CA VAL A 70 2.18 -3.47 -14.60
C VAL A 70 1.72 -4.87 -14.99
N LEU A 71 1.43 -5.68 -13.99
CA LEU A 71 0.97 -7.05 -14.20
C LEU A 71 -0.51 -7.05 -14.64
N PRO A 72 -0.96 -8.09 -15.33
CA PRO A 72 -2.39 -8.27 -15.58
C PRO A 72 -3.19 -8.30 -14.27
N ASP A 73 -4.38 -7.73 -14.27
CA ASP A 73 -5.27 -7.72 -13.13
C ASP A 73 -5.44 -9.11 -12.52
N PHE A 74 -5.24 -9.23 -11.21
CA PHE A 74 -5.67 -10.42 -10.48
C PHE A 74 -7.18 -10.33 -10.24
N THR A 75 -7.94 -10.81 -11.22
CA THR A 75 -9.40 -10.64 -11.25
C THR A 75 -10.12 -11.42 -10.17
N ASP A 76 -11.16 -10.80 -9.61
CA ASP A 76 -12.04 -11.43 -8.62
C ASP A 76 -12.98 -12.45 -9.26
N ASP A 77 -12.59 -13.73 -9.22
CA ASP A 77 -13.46 -14.83 -9.62
C ASP A 77 -14.53 -15.07 -8.55
N ARG A 78 -15.71 -14.51 -8.75
CA ARG A 78 -16.85 -14.61 -7.83
C ARG A 78 -17.39 -16.04 -7.65
N SER A 79 -16.96 -17.00 -8.45
CA SER A 79 -17.30 -18.42 -8.27
C SER A 79 -16.52 -19.07 -7.13
N LEU A 80 -15.41 -18.46 -6.70
CA LEU A 80 -14.58 -18.93 -5.62
C LEU A 80 -15.10 -18.44 -4.26
N SER A 81 -14.99 -19.28 -3.24
CA SER A 81 -15.10 -18.81 -1.86
C SER A 81 -13.96 -17.85 -1.51
N ASP A 82 -14.16 -16.98 -0.49
CA ASP A 82 -13.14 -16.05 -0.03
C ASP A 82 -11.81 -16.76 0.27
N ALA A 83 -11.86 -17.87 1.02
CA ALA A 83 -10.68 -18.65 1.34
C ALA A 83 -9.90 -19.12 0.09
N LYS A 84 -10.64 -19.55 -0.96
CA LYS A 84 -10.03 -20.04 -2.19
C LYS A 84 -9.45 -18.91 -3.03
N PHE A 85 -10.12 -17.76 -3.08
CA PHE A 85 -9.61 -16.55 -3.74
C PHE A 85 -8.28 -16.11 -3.08
N HIS A 86 -8.27 -15.95 -1.77
CA HIS A 86 -7.09 -15.54 -1.02
C HIS A 86 -5.92 -16.53 -1.14
N SER A 87 -6.18 -17.85 -1.12
CA SER A 87 -5.15 -18.87 -1.37
C SER A 87 -4.53 -18.71 -2.76
N LYS A 88 -5.36 -18.54 -3.80
CA LYS A 88 -4.86 -18.34 -5.17
C LYS A 88 -4.07 -17.03 -5.32
N LEU A 89 -4.49 -15.95 -4.64
CA LEU A 89 -3.76 -14.69 -4.63
C LEU A 89 -2.37 -14.89 -3.99
N THR A 90 -2.31 -15.55 -2.83
CA THR A 90 -1.04 -15.88 -2.17
C THR A 90 -0.14 -16.72 -3.09
N GLU A 91 -0.66 -17.78 -3.70
CA GLU A 91 0.08 -18.65 -4.62
C GLU A 91 0.64 -17.89 -5.82
N TYR A 92 -0.18 -17.04 -6.45
CA TYR A 92 0.23 -16.24 -7.60
C TYR A 92 1.35 -15.25 -7.23
N VAL A 93 1.17 -14.48 -6.16
CA VAL A 93 2.17 -13.49 -5.73
C VAL A 93 3.46 -14.17 -5.23
N ALA A 94 3.34 -15.35 -4.61
CA ALA A 94 4.50 -16.14 -4.20
C ALA A 94 5.34 -16.66 -5.39
N SER A 95 4.71 -16.83 -6.57
CA SER A 95 5.40 -17.26 -7.79
C SER A 95 6.17 -16.15 -8.50
N LEU A 96 5.92 -14.88 -8.15
CA LEU A 96 6.62 -13.73 -8.74
C LEU A 96 8.07 -13.62 -8.22
N PRO A 97 8.98 -13.00 -8.98
CA PRO A 97 10.33 -12.70 -8.52
C PRO A 97 10.34 -11.94 -7.19
N LYS A 98 11.37 -12.14 -6.37
CA LYS A 98 11.46 -11.60 -5.00
C LYS A 98 12.35 -10.36 -4.87
N ASP A 99 13.25 -10.15 -5.83
CA ASP A 99 14.30 -9.11 -5.76
C ASP A 99 13.81 -7.72 -6.19
N ASN A 100 12.57 -7.62 -6.66
CA ASN A 100 11.93 -6.38 -7.06
C ASN A 100 11.07 -5.77 -5.95
N LEU A 101 10.80 -4.47 -6.07
CA LEU A 101 9.73 -3.83 -5.31
C LEU A 101 8.40 -4.38 -5.80
N PHE A 102 7.69 -5.08 -4.93
CA PHE A 102 6.31 -5.50 -5.20
C PHE A 102 5.32 -4.47 -4.65
N ILE A 103 4.37 -4.07 -5.48
CA ILE A 103 3.27 -3.18 -5.09
C ILE A 103 1.94 -3.83 -5.46
N GLY A 104 1.11 -4.15 -4.47
CA GLY A 104 -0.28 -4.52 -4.65
C GLY A 104 -1.15 -3.27 -4.69
N LEU A 105 -1.79 -3.00 -5.82
CA LEU A 105 -2.76 -1.92 -5.95
C LEU A 105 -4.15 -2.50 -5.82
N GLY A 106 -4.75 -2.34 -4.65
CA GLY A 106 -5.92 -3.11 -4.27
C GLY A 106 -7.24 -2.40 -4.40
N GLY A 107 -8.27 -3.20 -4.22
CA GLY A 107 -9.60 -2.82 -3.82
C GLY A 107 -9.70 -2.77 -2.29
N GLU A 108 -10.43 -3.71 -1.69
CA GLU A 108 -10.63 -3.75 -0.23
C GLU A 108 -9.43 -4.29 0.54
N HIS A 109 -9.29 -3.90 1.81
CA HIS A 109 -8.13 -4.21 2.67
C HIS A 109 -7.97 -5.70 3.01
N SER A 110 -8.97 -6.53 2.77
CA SER A 110 -8.94 -7.97 3.01
C SER A 110 -7.81 -8.72 2.28
N LEU A 111 -7.24 -8.12 1.23
CA LEU A 111 -6.19 -8.70 0.40
C LEU A 111 -4.81 -8.72 1.07
N SER A 112 -4.49 -7.74 1.93
CA SER A 112 -3.14 -7.51 2.47
C SER A 112 -2.54 -8.71 3.18
N PRO A 113 -3.28 -9.49 4.01
CA PRO A 113 -2.72 -10.71 4.60
C PRO A 113 -2.24 -11.75 3.58
N SER A 114 -2.86 -11.81 2.40
CA SER A 114 -2.43 -12.74 1.34
C SER A 114 -1.15 -12.28 0.66
N LEU A 115 -1.00 -10.98 0.48
CA LEU A 115 0.21 -10.38 -0.08
C LEU A 115 1.39 -10.50 0.90
N VAL A 116 1.14 -10.24 2.18
CA VAL A 116 2.14 -10.40 3.24
C VAL A 116 2.60 -11.86 3.34
N GLU A 117 1.68 -12.83 3.36
CA GLU A 117 2.02 -14.25 3.39
C GLU A 117 2.89 -14.65 2.19
N ALA A 118 2.60 -14.10 1.01
CA ALA A 118 3.34 -14.40 -0.21
C ALA A 118 4.73 -13.78 -0.25
N ARG A 119 4.87 -12.52 0.20
CA ARG A 119 6.11 -11.74 0.09
C ARG A 119 7.00 -11.82 1.33
N MET A 120 6.39 -12.04 2.49
CA MET A 120 7.05 -12.10 3.80
C MET A 120 6.52 -13.30 4.60
N PRO A 121 6.79 -14.56 4.15
CA PRO A 121 6.31 -15.77 4.81
C PRO A 121 6.95 -16.01 6.19
N GLU A 122 8.13 -15.44 6.44
CA GLU A 122 8.77 -15.42 7.76
C GLU A 122 8.20 -14.30 8.65
N PRO A 123 8.30 -14.42 10.00
CA PRO A 123 7.90 -13.35 10.90
C PRO A 123 8.69 -12.06 10.64
N GLY A 124 7.97 -10.98 10.42
CA GLY A 124 8.50 -9.63 10.19
C GLY A 124 7.63 -8.58 10.83
N THR A 125 7.71 -7.34 10.33
CA THR A 125 6.88 -6.23 10.79
C THR A 125 6.03 -5.69 9.65
N VAL A 126 4.72 -5.58 9.86
CA VAL A 126 3.83 -4.83 8.99
C VAL A 126 3.66 -3.42 9.56
N LEU A 127 4.05 -2.42 8.79
CA LEU A 127 3.68 -1.03 9.05
C LEU A 127 2.30 -0.83 8.42
N PHE A 128 1.29 -0.70 9.29
CA PHE A 128 -0.12 -0.69 8.95
C PHE A 128 -0.69 0.71 9.19
N LEU A 129 -0.92 1.44 8.12
CA LEU A 129 -1.39 2.82 8.13
C LEU A 129 -2.87 2.83 7.75
N ASP A 130 -3.73 3.22 8.69
CA ASP A 130 -5.17 3.01 8.57
C ASP A 130 -5.94 3.91 9.56
N ALA A 131 -7.19 4.24 9.27
CA ALA A 131 -8.10 4.84 10.23
C ALA A 131 -8.72 3.80 11.18
N HIS A 132 -8.81 2.55 10.75
CA HIS A 132 -9.48 1.47 11.44
C HIS A 132 -8.49 0.48 12.07
N ALA A 133 -8.91 -0.19 13.14
CA ALA A 133 -8.06 -1.21 13.77
C ALA A 133 -8.07 -2.54 13.02
N ASP A 134 -9.13 -2.85 12.28
CA ASP A 134 -9.31 -4.03 11.44
C ASP A 134 -8.95 -5.37 12.10
N MET A 135 -9.31 -5.47 13.38
CA MET A 135 -8.99 -6.61 14.25
C MET A 135 -10.18 -7.51 14.56
N ARG A 136 -11.25 -7.43 13.76
CA ARG A 136 -12.36 -8.37 13.88
C ARG A 136 -11.88 -9.79 13.61
N THR A 137 -12.42 -10.77 14.36
CA THR A 137 -12.20 -12.20 14.06
C THR A 137 -13.05 -12.66 12.88
N SER A 138 -14.17 -12.00 12.65
CA SER A 138 -15.06 -12.12 11.50
C SER A 138 -15.95 -10.89 11.40
N TYR A 139 -16.36 -10.53 10.19
CA TYR A 139 -17.32 -9.48 9.93
C TYR A 139 -18.18 -9.87 8.73
N GLY A 140 -19.50 -9.61 8.79
CA GLY A 140 -20.43 -10.06 7.76
C GLY A 140 -20.43 -11.59 7.54
N GLY A 141 -20.01 -12.38 8.53
CA GLY A 141 -19.93 -13.85 8.44
C GLY A 141 -18.61 -14.37 7.82
N SER A 142 -17.70 -13.50 7.37
CA SER A 142 -16.42 -13.88 6.78
C SER A 142 -15.23 -13.45 7.65
N LYS A 143 -14.27 -14.33 7.85
CA LYS A 143 -12.95 -13.98 8.44
C LYS A 143 -12.01 -13.34 7.42
N TYR A 144 -12.41 -13.31 6.15
CA TYR A 144 -11.70 -12.67 5.05
C TYR A 144 -12.28 -11.29 4.71
N SER A 145 -13.03 -10.68 5.64
CA SER A 145 -13.55 -9.33 5.50
C SER A 145 -12.44 -8.27 5.59
N HIS A 146 -12.67 -7.10 4.96
CA HIS A 146 -11.85 -5.90 5.10
C HIS A 146 -11.63 -5.48 6.56
N ALA A 147 -12.53 -5.82 7.50
CA ALA A 147 -12.40 -5.53 8.92
C ALA A 147 -11.56 -6.58 9.71
N CYS A 148 -10.86 -7.52 9.03
CA CYS A 148 -10.15 -8.62 9.67
C CYS A 148 -8.65 -8.74 9.34
N PRO A 149 -8.01 -7.87 8.55
CA PRO A 149 -6.62 -7.99 8.13
C PRO A 149 -5.66 -8.19 9.28
N VAL A 150 -5.70 -7.34 10.31
CA VAL A 150 -4.76 -7.37 11.44
C VAL A 150 -4.86 -8.68 12.22
N THR A 151 -6.06 -9.22 12.44
CA THR A 151 -6.23 -10.53 13.09
C THR A 151 -5.58 -11.66 12.27
N ARG A 152 -5.69 -11.62 10.95
CA ARG A 152 -5.07 -12.59 10.05
C ARG A 152 -3.55 -12.47 10.03
N LEU A 153 -3.01 -11.23 9.96
CA LEU A 153 -1.57 -10.95 10.02
C LEU A 153 -0.96 -11.42 11.34
N LEU A 154 -1.63 -11.20 12.47
CA LEU A 154 -1.21 -11.75 13.75
C LEU A 154 -1.22 -13.28 13.76
N GLY A 155 -2.19 -13.91 13.09
CA GLY A 155 -2.26 -15.35 12.89
C GLY A 155 -1.09 -15.91 12.07
N GLN A 156 -0.51 -15.12 11.17
CA GLN A 156 0.69 -15.41 10.40
C GLN A 156 2.00 -15.20 11.19
N GLY A 157 1.93 -14.71 12.42
CA GLY A 157 3.11 -14.49 13.26
C GLY A 157 3.72 -13.10 13.15
N GLN A 158 3.12 -12.19 12.38
CA GLN A 158 3.68 -10.86 12.13
C GLN A 158 3.60 -9.95 13.37
N LYS A 159 4.53 -8.99 13.47
CA LYS A 159 4.44 -7.82 14.33
C LYS A 159 3.76 -6.70 13.56
N ILE A 160 2.93 -5.90 14.23
CA ILE A 160 2.18 -4.84 13.56
C ILE A 160 2.48 -3.50 14.25
N VAL A 161 2.87 -2.51 13.47
CA VAL A 161 2.94 -1.12 13.88
C VAL A 161 1.77 -0.40 13.22
N MET A 162 0.74 -0.07 14.00
CA MET A 162 -0.49 0.56 13.54
C MET A 162 -0.45 2.06 13.82
N ALA A 163 -0.76 2.88 12.83
CA ALA A 163 -0.80 4.33 13.00
C ALA A 163 -1.93 4.98 12.21
N GLY A 164 -2.46 6.10 12.74
CA GLY A 164 -3.62 6.80 12.19
C GLY A 164 -4.96 6.32 12.75
N ILE A 165 -4.92 5.31 13.61
CA ILE A 165 -6.11 4.59 14.09
C ILE A 165 -7.01 5.52 14.91
N ARG A 166 -8.27 5.62 14.51
CA ARG A 166 -9.30 6.46 15.13
C ARG A 166 -10.71 5.86 15.12
N SER A 167 -10.82 4.62 14.62
CA SER A 167 -12.02 3.79 14.65
C SER A 167 -11.65 2.40 15.15
N ILE A 168 -12.10 2.07 16.36
CA ILE A 168 -11.80 0.82 17.07
C ILE A 168 -13.08 0.25 17.64
N TYR A 169 -13.30 -1.04 17.45
CA TYR A 169 -14.40 -1.71 18.13
C TYR A 169 -14.03 -2.09 19.57
N GLU A 170 -14.95 -1.94 20.50
CA GLU A 170 -14.69 -2.10 21.95
C GLU A 170 -13.94 -3.39 22.30
N SER A 171 -14.30 -4.51 21.67
CA SER A 171 -13.62 -5.80 21.96
C SER A 171 -12.16 -5.85 21.49
N GLU A 172 -11.78 -5.03 20.52
CA GLU A 172 -10.41 -4.98 19.97
C GLU A 172 -9.45 -4.31 20.95
N VAL A 173 -9.92 -3.32 21.72
CA VAL A 173 -9.10 -2.59 22.70
C VAL A 173 -8.37 -3.54 23.63
N LYS A 174 -9.08 -4.52 24.21
CA LYS A 174 -8.48 -5.50 25.14
C LYS A 174 -7.45 -6.40 24.48
N VAL A 175 -7.62 -6.68 23.18
CA VAL A 175 -6.64 -7.49 22.42
C VAL A 175 -5.40 -6.69 22.15
N ILE A 176 -5.55 -5.42 21.75
CA ILE A 176 -4.46 -4.50 21.47
C ILE A 176 -3.58 -4.33 22.71
N GLU A 177 -4.17 -3.99 23.85
CA GLU A 177 -3.47 -3.73 25.11
C GLU A 177 -2.62 -4.93 25.61
N LYS A 178 -3.04 -6.14 25.29
CA LYS A 178 -2.41 -7.37 25.80
C LYS A 178 -1.47 -8.05 24.80
N ASN A 179 -1.44 -7.62 23.55
CA ASN A 179 -0.65 -8.28 22.52
C ASN A 179 0.71 -7.60 22.32
N PRO A 180 1.84 -8.21 22.77
CA PRO A 180 3.16 -7.61 22.66
C PRO A 180 3.68 -7.45 21.22
N ARG A 181 2.99 -8.03 20.24
CA ARG A 181 3.31 -7.88 18.81
C ARG A 181 2.64 -6.68 18.16
N LEU A 182 1.81 -5.93 18.90
CA LEU A 182 1.14 -4.72 18.44
C LEU A 182 1.79 -3.47 19.04
N SER A 183 2.04 -2.49 18.21
CA SER A 183 2.35 -1.12 18.60
C SER A 183 1.27 -0.22 18.01
N LEU A 184 0.45 0.39 18.85
CA LEU A 184 -0.66 1.24 18.42
C LEU A 184 -0.33 2.71 18.61
N PHE A 185 -0.53 3.51 17.58
CA PHE A 185 -0.43 4.96 17.56
C PHE A 185 -1.77 5.55 17.12
N LEU A 186 -2.56 5.99 18.10
CA LEU A 186 -3.87 6.61 17.82
C LEU A 186 -3.70 7.96 17.13
N ASP A 187 -4.54 8.26 16.15
CA ASP A 187 -4.54 9.54 15.44
C ASP A 187 -4.66 10.72 16.42
N TRP A 188 -5.50 10.58 17.44
CA TRP A 188 -5.63 11.59 18.48
C TRP A 188 -4.31 11.93 19.17
N ASP A 189 -3.52 10.92 19.52
CA ASP A 189 -2.24 11.09 20.23
C ASP A 189 -1.16 11.66 19.30
N LEU A 190 -1.15 11.24 18.04
CA LEU A 190 -0.18 11.68 17.03
C LEU A 190 -0.22 13.18 16.73
N ARG A 191 -1.26 13.90 17.14
CA ARG A 191 -1.29 15.38 17.07
C ARG A 191 -0.32 16.04 18.02
N GLY A 192 0.07 15.34 19.09
CA GLY A 192 1.08 15.79 20.03
C GLY A 192 2.48 15.60 19.44
N LYS A 193 3.31 16.66 19.39
CA LYS A 193 4.64 16.63 18.77
C LYS A 193 5.50 15.45 19.26
N GLY A 194 5.56 15.20 20.57
CA GLY A 194 6.35 14.11 21.12
C GLY A 194 5.83 12.70 20.75
N GLN A 195 4.55 12.54 20.49
CA GLN A 195 3.97 11.26 20.06
C GLN A 195 4.22 11.00 18.58
N TRP A 196 4.16 12.03 17.74
CA TRP A 196 4.55 11.92 16.34
C TRP A 196 6.02 11.51 16.20
N GLU A 197 6.90 12.16 16.91
CA GLU A 197 8.32 11.82 16.95
C GLU A 197 8.55 10.38 17.48
N SER A 198 7.81 9.95 18.50
CA SER A 198 7.87 8.57 19.00
C SER A 198 7.42 7.54 17.96
N PHE A 199 6.39 7.86 17.17
CA PHE A 199 5.96 7.03 16.06
C PHE A 199 7.05 6.93 14.98
N LEU A 200 7.62 8.05 14.55
CA LEU A 200 8.71 8.04 13.57
C LEU A 200 9.95 7.27 14.09
N GLN A 201 10.30 7.42 15.37
CA GLN A 201 11.35 6.61 15.98
C GLN A 201 11.02 5.12 15.95
N ARG A 202 9.74 4.75 16.18
CA ARG A 202 9.30 3.36 16.08
C ARG A 202 9.41 2.84 14.65
N VAL A 203 9.04 3.64 13.63
CA VAL A 203 9.23 3.31 12.21
C VAL A 203 10.73 3.11 11.91
N ASN A 204 11.57 4.05 12.33
CA ASN A 204 13.02 3.96 12.12
C ASN A 204 13.67 2.76 12.82
N SER A 205 13.09 2.26 13.90
CA SER A 205 13.58 1.11 14.67
C SER A 205 13.11 -0.26 14.16
N ILE A 206 12.35 -0.32 13.07
CA ILE A 206 11.91 -1.61 12.50
C ILE A 206 13.12 -2.36 11.96
N GLU A 207 13.39 -3.54 12.49
CA GLU A 207 14.47 -4.42 12.05
C GLU A 207 13.90 -5.64 11.30
N GLY A 208 14.72 -6.20 10.38
CA GLY A 208 14.37 -7.37 9.59
C GLY A 208 13.34 -7.07 8.49
N PRO A 209 12.60 -8.10 8.05
CA PRO A 209 11.63 -7.95 6.98
C PRO A 209 10.50 -6.98 7.37
N VAL A 210 10.16 -6.07 6.45
CA VAL A 210 9.07 -5.12 6.62
C VAL A 210 8.14 -5.15 5.41
N TYR A 211 6.85 -5.01 5.67
CA TYR A 211 5.80 -4.82 4.68
C TYR A 211 5.04 -3.53 5.01
N LEU A 212 4.77 -2.70 4.00
CA LEU A 212 4.02 -1.46 4.15
C LEU A 212 2.60 -1.65 3.61
N SER A 213 1.59 -1.59 4.48
CA SER A 213 0.17 -1.63 4.10
C SER A 213 -0.45 -0.27 4.35
N ILE A 214 -1.02 0.32 3.32
CA ILE A 214 -1.61 1.66 3.34
C ILE A 214 -3.09 1.56 2.97
N ASP A 215 -3.95 1.66 3.98
CA ASP A 215 -5.33 2.04 3.74
C ASP A 215 -5.40 3.54 3.46
N MET A 216 -5.97 3.92 2.33
CA MET A 216 -6.01 5.33 1.94
C MET A 216 -6.94 6.16 2.82
N ASP A 217 -7.76 5.53 3.64
CA ASP A 217 -8.56 6.23 4.65
C ASP A 217 -7.77 6.67 5.89
N VAL A 218 -6.47 6.27 6.01
CA VAL A 218 -5.54 6.86 6.98
C VAL A 218 -5.43 8.37 6.81
N PHE A 219 -5.58 8.86 5.59
CA PHE A 219 -5.58 10.29 5.31
C PHE A 219 -6.81 11.00 5.87
N ASN A 220 -6.63 12.30 6.10
CA ASN A 220 -7.74 13.18 6.39
C ASN A 220 -8.71 13.21 5.18
N PRO A 221 -10.04 13.11 5.39
CA PRO A 221 -11.02 13.17 4.29
C PRO A 221 -10.98 14.44 3.44
N ALA A 222 -10.31 15.49 3.89
CA ALA A 222 -10.05 16.69 3.07
C ALA A 222 -8.90 16.47 2.06
N VAL A 223 -8.05 15.44 2.27
CA VAL A 223 -6.94 15.06 1.38
C VAL A 223 -7.36 13.89 0.49
N VAL A 224 -8.02 12.89 1.07
CA VAL A 224 -8.52 11.70 0.37
C VAL A 224 -10.00 11.49 0.70
N PRO A 225 -10.92 12.18 0.01
CA PRO A 225 -12.37 12.04 0.24
C PRO A 225 -12.96 10.74 -0.33
N GLY A 226 -12.33 10.16 -1.34
CA GLY A 226 -12.79 8.98 -2.07
C GLY A 226 -12.30 7.68 -1.42
N VAL A 227 -12.90 7.32 -0.29
CA VAL A 227 -12.64 6.04 0.41
C VAL A 227 -13.94 5.39 0.86
N GLY A 228 -13.90 4.09 1.14
CA GLY A 228 -15.05 3.30 1.56
C GLY A 228 -15.68 3.80 2.84
N THR A 229 -14.89 3.99 3.88
CA THR A 229 -15.33 4.32 5.25
C THR A 229 -14.56 5.51 5.84
N PRO A 230 -14.76 6.74 5.30
CA PRO A 230 -14.00 7.91 5.75
C PRO A 230 -14.27 8.24 7.22
N GLN A 231 -13.21 8.51 7.97
CA GLN A 231 -13.25 8.93 9.36
C GLN A 231 -12.66 10.34 9.52
N PRO A 232 -13.25 11.25 10.30
CA PRO A 232 -12.67 12.56 10.60
C PRO A 232 -11.33 12.43 11.35
N GLY A 233 -10.39 13.32 11.08
CA GLY A 233 -9.00 13.24 11.53
C GLY A 233 -8.11 12.67 10.44
N GLY A 234 -6.97 12.10 10.77
CA GLY A 234 -6.08 11.44 9.84
C GLY A 234 -4.93 12.30 9.32
N PHE A 235 -4.04 11.65 8.59
CA PHE A 235 -2.79 12.24 8.11
C PHE A 235 -3.03 13.28 7.02
N PHE A 236 -2.21 14.31 7.01
CA PHE A 236 -2.02 15.19 5.87
C PHE A 236 -0.86 14.70 5.01
N TRP A 237 -0.77 15.23 3.79
CA TRP A 237 0.21 14.80 2.80
C TRP A 237 1.64 14.74 3.34
N TYR A 238 2.13 15.82 3.96
CA TYR A 238 3.52 15.87 4.43
C TYR A 238 3.80 14.97 5.63
N GLN A 239 2.79 14.62 6.42
CA GLN A 239 2.95 13.60 7.45
C GLN A 239 3.20 12.22 6.84
N MET A 240 2.49 11.86 5.76
CA MET A 240 2.76 10.62 5.02
C MET A 240 4.15 10.64 4.40
N ILE A 241 4.57 11.76 3.81
CA ILE A 241 5.92 11.90 3.24
C ILE A 241 6.98 11.69 4.33
N GLU A 242 6.82 12.29 5.50
CA GLU A 242 7.74 12.12 6.63
C GLU A 242 7.83 10.65 7.13
N VAL A 243 6.72 9.91 7.09
CA VAL A 243 6.73 8.46 7.36
C VAL A 243 7.55 7.71 6.30
N LEU A 244 7.35 8.01 5.02
CA LEU A 244 8.10 7.36 3.94
C LEU A 244 9.60 7.73 4.00
N GLU A 245 9.94 8.98 4.20
CA GLU A 245 11.34 9.43 4.39
C GLU A 245 11.99 8.68 5.55
N THR A 246 11.28 8.56 6.69
CA THR A 246 11.78 7.83 7.86
C THR A 246 12.00 6.36 7.53
N LEU A 247 11.03 5.71 6.88
CA LEU A 247 11.10 4.29 6.50
C LEU A 247 12.27 4.02 5.54
N PHE A 248 12.44 4.87 4.53
CA PHE A 248 13.45 4.72 3.47
C PHE A 248 14.79 5.43 3.77
N SER A 249 14.94 6.08 4.93
CA SER A 249 16.21 6.71 5.34
C SER A 249 17.36 5.70 5.47
N ARG A 250 17.03 4.42 5.67
CA ARG A 250 17.98 3.33 5.84
C ARG A 250 18.19 2.58 4.54
N LYS A 251 19.42 2.58 4.02
CA LYS A 251 19.81 1.84 2.80
C LYS A 251 19.56 0.33 2.91
N GLU A 252 19.64 -0.21 4.11
CA GLU A 252 19.52 -1.66 4.39
C GLU A 252 18.09 -2.11 4.70
N ILE A 253 17.08 -1.26 4.40
CA ILE A 253 15.69 -1.64 4.62
C ILE A 253 15.32 -2.89 3.81
N ASP A 254 14.84 -3.91 4.50
CA ASP A 254 14.37 -5.15 3.91
C ASP A 254 12.86 -5.08 3.61
N LEU A 255 12.49 -4.18 2.70
CA LEU A 255 11.09 -4.01 2.28
C LEU A 255 10.68 -5.16 1.35
N ARG A 256 9.71 -5.95 1.80
CA ARG A 256 9.21 -7.14 1.09
C ARG A 256 8.05 -6.85 0.15
N GLY A 257 7.35 -5.75 0.37
CA GLY A 257 6.26 -5.30 -0.49
C GLY A 257 5.50 -4.14 0.12
N VAL A 258 4.63 -3.60 -0.70
CA VAL A 258 3.71 -2.52 -0.36
C VAL A 258 2.33 -2.89 -0.87
N ASP A 259 1.27 -2.54 -0.16
CA ASP A 259 -0.05 -2.42 -0.77
C ASP A 259 -0.69 -1.07 -0.47
N MET A 260 -1.59 -0.68 -1.36
CA MET A 260 -2.41 0.52 -1.26
C MET A 260 -3.85 0.13 -1.59
N VAL A 261 -4.77 0.41 -0.65
CA VAL A 261 -6.14 -0.12 -0.67
C VAL A 261 -7.18 0.92 -0.33
N GLU A 262 -8.47 0.56 -0.48
CA GLU A 262 -9.67 1.26 -0.01
C GLU A 262 -9.98 2.59 -0.72
N ILE A 263 -9.36 2.90 -1.85
CA ILE A 263 -9.83 4.01 -2.70
C ILE A 263 -11.20 3.65 -3.31
N VAL A 264 -12.10 4.59 -3.27
CA VAL A 264 -13.34 4.61 -4.05
C VAL A 264 -13.25 5.79 -5.01
N PRO A 265 -13.10 5.55 -6.31
CA PRO A 265 -13.00 6.62 -7.29
C PRO A 265 -14.16 7.59 -7.21
N GLU A 266 -13.88 8.88 -7.40
CA GLU A 266 -14.87 9.93 -7.26
C GLU A 266 -14.77 10.98 -8.38
N PRO A 267 -15.83 11.78 -8.62
CA PRO A 267 -15.84 12.74 -9.73
C PRO A 267 -14.74 13.80 -9.67
N SER A 268 -14.25 14.15 -8.48
CA SER A 268 -13.18 15.15 -8.31
C SER A 268 -11.80 14.65 -8.70
N ARG A 269 -11.61 13.31 -8.69
CA ARG A 269 -10.33 12.64 -8.94
C ARG A 269 -9.20 13.01 -7.96
N VAL A 270 -9.50 13.69 -6.87
CA VAL A 270 -8.49 14.10 -5.88
C VAL A 270 -7.84 12.91 -5.19
N SER A 271 -8.65 11.91 -4.83
CA SER A 271 -8.18 10.70 -4.15
C SER A 271 -7.28 9.86 -5.05
N GLU A 272 -7.67 9.66 -6.31
CA GLU A 272 -6.89 8.93 -7.30
C GLU A 272 -5.56 9.64 -7.60
N MET A 273 -5.58 10.98 -7.71
CA MET A 273 -4.37 11.78 -7.91
C MET A 273 -3.43 11.67 -6.71
N THR A 274 -3.97 11.72 -5.49
CA THR A 274 -3.19 11.55 -4.26
C THR A 274 -2.57 10.16 -4.20
N ALA A 275 -3.33 9.10 -4.53
CA ALA A 275 -2.83 7.73 -4.58
C ALA A 275 -1.76 7.55 -5.67
N ALA A 276 -1.99 8.06 -6.88
CA ALA A 276 -1.03 8.02 -7.98
C ALA A 276 0.30 8.71 -7.61
N LYS A 277 0.23 9.92 -7.02
CA LYS A 277 1.43 10.63 -6.55
C LYS A 277 2.12 9.89 -5.41
N LEU A 278 1.37 9.26 -4.50
CA LEU A 278 1.94 8.48 -3.40
C LEU A 278 2.68 7.25 -3.92
N LEU A 279 2.17 6.56 -4.94
CA LEU A 279 2.88 5.47 -5.62
C LEU A 279 4.22 5.95 -6.18
N LEU A 280 4.24 7.08 -6.87
CA LEU A 280 5.48 7.66 -7.40
C LEU A 280 6.48 7.97 -6.27
N LYS A 281 6.01 8.54 -5.14
CA LYS A 281 6.84 8.80 -3.95
C LYS A 281 7.45 7.51 -3.38
N ILE A 282 6.64 6.47 -3.19
CA ILE A 282 7.10 5.17 -2.69
C ILE A 282 8.19 4.58 -3.60
N ILE A 283 7.95 4.57 -4.90
CA ILE A 283 8.89 4.09 -5.91
C ILE A 283 10.19 4.91 -5.86
N SER A 284 10.07 6.23 -5.80
CA SER A 284 11.20 7.14 -5.80
C SER A 284 12.06 6.99 -4.55
N PHE A 285 11.47 7.02 -3.36
CA PHE A 285 12.19 6.86 -2.10
C PHE A 285 12.84 5.47 -1.96
N TRP A 286 12.14 4.41 -2.36
CA TRP A 286 12.71 3.07 -2.40
C TRP A 286 13.89 2.99 -3.36
N GLY A 287 13.73 3.50 -4.57
CA GLY A 287 14.80 3.49 -5.57
C GLY A 287 16.02 4.31 -5.13
N PHE A 288 15.80 5.44 -4.46
CA PHE A 288 16.87 6.25 -3.90
C PHE A 288 17.60 5.50 -2.76
N ALA A 289 16.86 4.88 -1.84
CA ALA A 289 17.43 4.07 -0.75
C ALA A 289 18.25 2.88 -1.26
N LYS A 290 17.87 2.31 -2.43
CA LYS A 290 18.59 1.23 -3.12
C LYS A 290 19.65 1.73 -4.11
N GLU A 291 19.97 3.02 -4.10
CA GLU A 291 21.02 3.67 -4.89
C GLU A 291 20.81 3.55 -6.42
N PHE A 292 19.55 3.42 -6.88
CA PHE A 292 19.26 3.37 -8.31
C PHE A 292 19.64 4.69 -9.02
N ASN A 293 19.57 5.83 -8.33
CA ASN A 293 20.00 7.13 -8.82
C ASN A 293 21.50 7.19 -9.19
N LEU A 294 22.31 6.25 -8.68
CA LEU A 294 23.74 6.11 -9.02
C LEU A 294 23.99 5.11 -10.15
N LYS A 295 22.96 4.37 -10.60
CA LYS A 295 23.08 3.42 -11.71
C LYS A 295 23.00 4.15 -13.06
N PRO A 296 23.55 3.55 -14.15
CA PRO A 296 23.37 4.09 -15.50
C PRO A 296 21.88 4.22 -15.87
N GLU A 297 21.56 5.20 -16.72
CA GLU A 297 20.20 5.32 -17.27
C GLU A 297 19.86 4.06 -18.10
N VAL A 298 18.67 3.52 -17.89
CA VAL A 298 18.16 2.35 -18.62
C VAL A 298 17.51 2.80 -19.93
N GLY A 299 18.30 3.28 -20.88
CA GLY A 299 17.99 3.63 -22.27
C GLY A 299 16.58 4.18 -22.56
N ASN A 300 16.51 5.15 -23.46
CA ASN A 300 15.34 5.90 -23.95
C ASN A 300 13.95 5.32 -23.64
N GLN A 301 13.43 5.59 -22.46
CA GLN A 301 12.02 5.81 -22.33
C GLN A 301 11.75 7.16 -23.04
N LYS A 302 11.05 7.12 -24.17
CA LYS A 302 10.66 8.34 -24.86
C LYS A 302 9.96 9.23 -23.85
N GLN A 303 10.64 10.30 -23.40
CA GLN A 303 9.94 11.48 -22.94
C GLN A 303 8.97 11.83 -24.08
N MET A 304 7.67 11.75 -23.83
CA MET A 304 6.72 12.39 -24.72
C MET A 304 6.91 13.87 -24.48
N ASP A 305 7.67 14.50 -25.38
CA ASP A 305 7.74 15.95 -25.45
C ASP A 305 6.32 16.41 -25.79
N TYR A 306 5.62 16.94 -24.80
CA TYR A 306 4.43 17.71 -25.03
C TYR A 306 4.88 19.05 -25.61
N GLU A 307 4.96 19.15 -26.96
CA GLU A 307 4.93 20.42 -27.67
C GLU A 307 3.50 20.98 -27.76
#